data_e52d162c04350d703d12865b92e93544
#
_entry.id   e52d162c04350d703d12865b92e93544
#
_cell.length_a   1.000
_cell.length_b   1.000
_cell.length_c   1.000
_cell.angle_alpha   90.00
_cell.angle_beta   90.00
_cell.angle_gamma   90.00
#
_symmetry.space_group_name_H-M   'P 1'
#
loop_
_entity.id
_entity.type
_entity.pdbx_description
1 polymer ?
#
loop_
_entity_poly.entity_id
_entity_poly.type
_entity_poly.pdbx_seq_one_letter_code
_entity_poly.pdbx_strand_id
1 'polypeptide(L)'
;VAEDKKVARAARTASEFVAAHGKPSRAVVENLGRAGARVVLVGDDGAMGDVVLPDVASAQAVVAAVTDLEAHEWDRETTAAVRIGPAHRRKMAGK
;
A
#
# COMPACT_ATOMS: atom_id res chain seq x y z
N VAL A 1 11.83 -5.67 -20.43
CA VAL A 1 12.83 -4.97 -19.65
C VAL A 1 12.62 -5.31 -18.18
N ALA A 2 13.72 -5.43 -17.42
CA ALA A 2 13.68 -5.87 -16.03
C ALA A 2 12.80 -4.97 -15.14
N GLU A 3 12.83 -3.66 -15.38
CA GLU A 3 12.04 -2.71 -14.60
C GLU A 3 10.55 -2.89 -14.84
N ASP A 4 10.15 -3.16 -16.08
CA ASP A 4 8.74 -3.41 -16.38
C ASP A 4 8.26 -4.69 -15.73
N LYS A 5 9.10 -5.72 -15.68
CA LYS A 5 8.75 -6.96 -15.00
C LYS A 5 8.60 -6.76 -13.49
N LYS A 6 9.44 -5.93 -12.90
CA LYS A 6 9.34 -5.61 -11.48
C LYS A 6 8.06 -4.84 -11.18
N VAL A 7 7.70 -3.88 -12.04
CA VAL A 7 6.45 -3.14 -11.88
C VAL A 7 5.26 -4.10 -12.00
N ALA A 8 5.25 -4.96 -13.00
CA ALA A 8 4.15 -5.91 -13.20
C ALA A 8 3.99 -6.86 -12.01
N ARG A 9 5.10 -7.35 -11.48
CA ARG A 9 5.08 -8.26 -10.32
C ARG A 9 4.59 -7.54 -9.09
N ALA A 10 5.09 -6.34 -8.85
CA ALA A 10 4.68 -5.53 -7.70
C ALA A 10 3.20 -5.14 -7.81
N ALA A 11 2.73 -4.80 -9.01
CA ALA A 11 1.32 -4.48 -9.21
C ALA A 11 0.44 -5.68 -8.92
N ARG A 12 0.87 -6.88 -9.30
CA ARG A 12 0.13 -8.10 -8.98
C ARG A 12 0.05 -8.32 -7.47
N THR A 13 1.17 -8.17 -6.78
CA THR A 13 1.21 -8.31 -5.32
C THR A 13 0.29 -7.29 -4.65
N ALA A 14 0.34 -6.05 -5.10
CA ALA A 14 -0.52 -4.99 -4.56
C ALA A 14 -1.98 -5.27 -4.83
N SER A 15 -2.31 -5.76 -6.01
CA SER A 15 -3.68 -6.10 -6.37
C SER A 15 -4.23 -7.23 -5.49
N GLU A 16 -3.40 -8.24 -5.22
CA GLU A 16 -3.77 -9.32 -4.31
C GLU A 16 -4.00 -8.82 -2.90
N PHE A 17 -3.15 -7.88 -2.46
CA PHE A 17 -3.32 -7.25 -1.16
C PHE A 17 -4.67 -6.52 -1.07
N VAL A 18 -5.00 -5.71 -2.07
CA VAL A 18 -6.26 -4.98 -2.11
C VAL A 18 -7.44 -5.95 -2.03
N ALA A 19 -7.38 -7.03 -2.80
CA ALA A 19 -8.46 -8.03 -2.80
C ALA A 19 -8.62 -8.71 -1.45
N ALA A 20 -7.50 -8.93 -0.74
CA ALA A 20 -7.51 -9.63 0.55
C ALA A 20 -7.90 -8.72 1.72
N HIS A 21 -7.58 -7.44 1.65
CA HIS A 21 -7.65 -6.54 2.81
C HIS A 21 -8.61 -5.36 2.64
N GLY A 22 -9.39 -5.37 1.58
CA GLY A 22 -10.48 -4.41 1.43
C GLY A 22 -10.21 -3.30 0.44
N LYS A 23 -11.28 -2.76 -0.09
CA LYS A 23 -11.27 -1.71 -1.12
C LYS A 23 -11.99 -0.49 -0.59
N PRO A 24 -11.44 0.71 -0.78
CA PRO A 24 -10.12 0.96 -1.34
C PRO A 24 -9.01 0.73 -0.31
N SER A 25 -7.84 0.33 -0.78
CA SER A 25 -6.64 0.31 0.05
C SER A 25 -5.83 1.58 -0.21
N ARG A 26 -4.96 1.94 0.71
CA ARG A 26 -4.11 3.11 0.58
C ARG A 26 -2.68 2.69 0.26
N ALA A 27 -1.99 3.53 -0.49
CA ALA A 27 -0.59 3.31 -0.84
C ALA A 27 0.21 4.55 -0.54
N VAL A 28 1.31 4.39 0.18
CA VAL A 28 2.24 5.48 0.46
C VAL A 28 3.57 5.15 -0.21
N VAL A 29 4.02 6.03 -1.10
CA VAL A 29 5.29 5.86 -1.79
C VAL A 29 6.38 6.51 -0.95
N GLU A 30 7.38 5.72 -0.55
CA GLU A 30 8.53 6.19 0.21
C GLU A 30 9.78 6.12 -0.65
N ASN A 31 10.51 7.23 -0.71
CA ASN A 31 11.79 7.30 -1.41
C ASN A 31 12.89 6.79 -0.47
N LEU A 32 13.53 5.70 -0.84
CA LEU A 32 14.59 5.08 -0.04
C LEU A 32 15.99 5.49 -0.52
N GLY A 33 16.09 6.48 -1.40
CA GLY A 33 17.36 6.90 -1.95
C GLY A 33 17.96 5.81 -2.84
N ARG A 34 19.19 5.41 -2.56
CA ARG A 34 19.89 4.41 -3.37
C ARG A 34 19.23 3.04 -3.32
N ALA A 35 18.48 2.75 -2.27
CA ALA A 35 17.80 1.47 -2.14
C ALA A 35 16.53 1.40 -3.01
N GLY A 36 16.12 2.51 -3.62
CA GLY A 36 14.97 2.55 -4.49
C GLY A 36 13.77 3.24 -3.86
N ALA A 37 12.60 2.65 -3.98
CA ALA A 37 11.38 3.18 -3.40
C ALA A 37 10.54 2.03 -2.85
N ARG A 38 9.77 2.32 -1.83
CA ARG A 38 8.85 1.36 -1.23
C ARG A 38 7.43 1.86 -1.34
N VAL A 39 6.52 0.99 -1.74
CA VAL A 39 5.09 1.28 -1.68
C VAL A 39 4.55 0.57 -0.45
N VAL A 40 4.15 1.35 0.55
CA VAL A 40 3.52 0.80 1.74
C VAL A 40 2.02 0.69 1.46
N LEU A 41 1.48 -0.50 1.67
CA LEU A 41 0.08 -0.78 1.41
C LEU A 41 -0.66 -0.84 2.75
N VAL A 42 -1.78 -0.13 2.83
CA VAL A 42 -2.62 -0.12 4.02
C VAL A 42 -4.02 -0.52 3.60
N GLY A 43 -4.46 -1.66 4.07
CA GLY A 43 -5.78 -2.18 3.75
C GLY A 43 -6.89 -1.47 4.52
N ASP A 44 -8.11 -1.61 4.03
CA ASP A 44 -9.28 -1.06 4.70
C ASP A 44 -9.51 -1.74 6.07
N ASP A 45 -8.99 -2.93 6.23
CA ASP A 45 -9.07 -3.69 7.49
C ASP A 45 -7.93 -3.35 8.48
N GLY A 46 -7.07 -2.41 8.12
CA GLY A 46 -5.93 -2.03 8.95
C GLY A 46 -4.68 -2.84 8.72
N ALA A 47 -4.72 -3.83 7.85
CA ALA A 47 -3.55 -4.64 7.51
C ALA A 47 -2.52 -3.79 6.78
N MET A 48 -1.26 -4.20 6.86
CA MET A 48 -0.15 -3.48 6.28
C MET A 48 0.73 -4.43 5.49
N GLY A 49 1.18 -3.97 4.33
CA GLY A 49 2.12 -4.71 3.50
C GLY A 49 3.01 -3.74 2.76
N ASP A 50 3.94 -4.25 1.97
CA ASP A 50 4.78 -3.38 1.16
C ASP A 50 5.32 -4.09 -0.06
N VAL A 51 5.72 -3.30 -1.05
CA VAL A 51 6.50 -3.77 -2.20
C VAL A 51 7.62 -2.78 -2.44
N VAL A 52 8.78 -3.29 -2.89
CA VAL A 52 9.96 -2.47 -3.14
C VAL A 52 10.23 -2.40 -4.64
N LEU A 53 10.47 -1.21 -5.14
CA LEU A 53 10.75 -0.93 -6.54
C LEU A 53 12.12 -0.27 -6.67
N PRO A 54 12.72 -0.29 -7.87
CA PRO A 54 14.05 0.31 -8.06
C PRO A 54 14.07 1.83 -7.95
N ASP A 55 12.93 2.50 -8.17
CA ASP A 55 12.87 3.97 -8.08
C ASP A 55 11.44 4.44 -7.82
N VAL A 56 11.30 5.74 -7.55
CA VAL A 56 10.01 6.35 -7.24
C VAL A 56 9.07 6.29 -8.44
N ALA A 57 9.59 6.48 -9.65
CA ALA A 57 8.75 6.42 -10.85
C ALA A 57 8.09 5.05 -11.03
N SER A 58 8.85 3.98 -10.77
CA SER A 58 8.31 2.62 -10.81
C SER A 58 7.27 2.40 -9.72
N ALA A 59 7.50 2.93 -8.53
CA ALA A 59 6.54 2.83 -7.43
C ALA A 59 5.23 3.53 -7.77
N GLN A 60 5.32 4.73 -8.35
CA GLN A 60 4.13 5.47 -8.78
C GLN A 60 3.38 4.72 -9.89
N ALA A 61 4.11 4.05 -10.78
CA ALA A 61 3.50 3.24 -11.83
C ALA A 61 2.71 2.07 -11.25
N VAL A 62 3.21 1.45 -10.19
CA VAL A 62 2.49 0.38 -9.51
C VAL A 62 1.17 0.89 -8.94
N VAL A 63 1.21 2.01 -8.26
CA VAL A 63 0.00 2.59 -7.65
C VAL A 63 -1.03 2.94 -8.74
N ALA A 64 -0.56 3.51 -9.86
CA ALA A 64 -1.45 3.87 -10.96
C ALA A 64 -2.05 2.65 -11.66
N ALA A 65 -1.34 1.52 -11.65
CA ALA A 65 -1.77 0.32 -12.37
C ALA A 65 -2.79 -0.52 -11.58
N VAL A 66 -2.89 -0.33 -10.27
CA VAL A 66 -3.76 -1.16 -9.43
C VAL A 66 -5.08 -0.45 -9.16
N THR A 67 -6.17 -1.11 -9.54
CA THR A 67 -7.51 -0.60 -9.28
C THR A 67 -7.81 -0.66 -7.78
N ASP A 68 -8.53 0.34 -7.28
CA ASP A 68 -8.91 0.44 -5.87
C ASP A 68 -7.73 0.63 -4.91
N LEU A 69 -6.60 1.08 -5.44
CA LEU A 69 -5.45 1.46 -4.64
C LEU A 69 -5.26 2.97 -4.78
N GLU A 70 -5.36 3.69 -3.68
CA GLU A 70 -5.29 5.15 -3.66
C GLU A 70 -3.96 5.63 -3.10
N ALA A 71 -3.36 6.60 -3.78
CA ALA A 71 -2.11 7.21 -3.31
C ALA A 71 -2.40 8.17 -2.17
N HIS A 72 -1.68 8.00 -1.07
CA HIS A 72 -1.79 8.87 0.11
C HIS A 72 -0.40 9.20 0.63
N GLU A 73 -0.35 10.16 1.54
CA GLU A 73 0.86 10.45 2.30
C GLU A 73 0.67 9.95 3.72
N TRP A 74 1.76 9.91 4.49
CA TRP A 74 1.68 9.60 5.90
C TRP A 74 1.04 10.77 6.65
N ASP A 75 -0.27 10.84 6.59
CA ASP A 75 -1.05 11.84 7.33
C ASP A 75 -1.71 11.16 8.54
N ARG A 76 -2.45 11.97 9.29
CA ARG A 76 -3.15 11.47 10.48
C ARG A 76 -4.12 10.35 10.13
N GLU A 77 -4.86 10.51 9.05
CA GLU A 77 -5.89 9.55 8.66
C GLU A 77 -5.28 8.21 8.25
N THR A 78 -4.23 8.23 7.42
CA THR A 78 -3.57 7.00 6.97
C THR A 78 -2.88 6.30 8.13
N THR A 79 -2.23 7.05 9.00
CA THR A 79 -1.60 6.50 10.20
C THR A 79 -2.64 5.87 11.13
N ALA A 80 -3.78 6.52 11.30
CA ALA A 80 -4.87 6.01 12.13
C ALA A 80 -5.46 4.72 11.54
N ALA A 81 -5.53 4.62 10.21
CA ALA A 81 -6.03 3.41 9.56
C ALA A 81 -5.17 2.19 9.89
N VAL A 82 -3.85 2.37 9.97
CA VAL A 82 -2.94 1.28 10.37
C VAL A 82 -3.17 0.90 11.83
N ARG A 83 -3.27 1.89 12.69
CA ARG A 83 -3.36 1.65 14.14
C ARG A 83 -4.73 1.18 14.59
N ILE A 84 -5.78 1.69 13.96
CA ILE A 84 -7.16 1.52 14.40
C ILE A 84 -8.00 0.91 13.28
N GLY A 85 -7.48 -0.11 12.61
CA GLY A 85 -8.23 -0.79 11.57
C GLY A 85 -9.57 -1.32 12.11
N PRO A 86 -10.51 -1.69 11.25
CA PRO A 86 -11.85 -2.09 11.68
C PRO A 86 -11.86 -3.15 12.78
N ALA A 87 -11.00 -4.15 12.69
CA ALA A 87 -10.94 -5.20 13.72
C ALA A 87 -10.49 -4.66 15.07
N HIS A 88 -9.52 -3.77 15.07
CA HIS A 88 -9.02 -3.16 16.30
C HIS A 88 -10.08 -2.25 16.93
N ARG A 89 -10.76 -1.47 16.11
CA ARG A 89 -11.83 -0.57 16.54
C ARG A 89 -12.98 -1.36 17.18
N ARG A 90 -13.35 -2.46 16.55
CA ARG A 90 -14.40 -3.33 17.07
C ARG A 90 -14.03 -3.91 18.44
N LYS A 91 -12.79 -4.32 18.58
CA LYS A 91 -12.29 -4.85 19.84
C LYS A 91 -12.37 -3.82 20.96
N MET A 92 -12.03 -2.58 20.66
CA MET A 92 -12.14 -1.50 21.64
C MET A 92 -13.58 -1.20 21.99
N ALA A 93 -14.46 -1.19 21.01
CA ALA A 93 -15.87 -0.91 21.23
C ALA A 93 -16.57 -2.01 22.02
N GLY A 94 -16.03 -3.21 21.97
CA GLY A 94 -16.61 -4.36 22.67
C GLY A 94 -16.37 -4.39 24.18
N LYS A 95 -15.70 -3.39 24.68
CA LYS A 95 -15.49 -3.30 26.13
C LYS A 95 -16.68 -2.61 26.84
#